data_bb7cfcdf909d2e68dc605c356e7bf5d1
#
_entry.id   bb7cfcdf909d2e68dc605c356e7bf5d1
#
_cell.length_a   1.000
_cell.length_b   1.000
_cell.length_c   1.000
_cell.angle_alpha   90.00
_cell.angle_beta   90.00
_cell.angle_gamma   90.00
#
_symmetry.space_group_name_H-M   'P 1'
#
loop_
_entity.id
_entity.type
_entity.pdbx_description
1 polymer ?
#
loop_
_entity_poly.entity_id
_entity_poly.type
_entity_poly.pdbx_seq_one_letter_code
_entity_poly.pdbx_strand_id
1 'polypeptide(L)'
;VYRFGKTAQVNSQKELDAYLAERWSLEKEKTFVTIGRVKTQNYTDGVNSPVNGMVMPSGVSNKIVIGIKNDNNVRARPQSGPQNADAVFEVLVEGGMTRFINIFYESDTTYHGPIRSARPTDPTVLRPLDGVLVASGATGGLIPEIIDIGVPVITDRRPEFFRISSRKAPHNLYADTYKLKKLAISKGYKKSTNPQPLFPWGNPNTDSWANGKNITLKFSSQTSTTWTWNGSKYIRTYYDAYKGSSGNSHNWINQNGS
;
A
#
# COMPACT_ATOMS: atom_id res chain seq x y z
N VAL A 1 -14.75 -16.60 -12.62
CA VAL A 1 -15.38 -15.58 -13.50
C VAL A 1 -15.23 -14.23 -12.80
N TYR A 2 -14.39 -13.37 -13.34
CA TYR A 2 -14.12 -12.04 -12.76
C TYR A 2 -15.03 -11.02 -13.43
N ARG A 3 -15.74 -10.19 -12.65
CA ARG A 3 -16.52 -9.07 -13.16
C ARG A 3 -15.84 -7.75 -12.77
N PHE A 4 -15.22 -7.11 -13.73
CA PHE A 4 -14.67 -5.78 -13.59
C PHE A 4 -15.51 -4.79 -14.39
N GLY A 5 -16.31 -3.95 -13.72
CA GLY A 5 -17.14 -2.96 -14.40
C GLY A 5 -18.12 -3.61 -15.40
N LYS A 6 -18.58 -2.90 -16.42
CA LYS A 6 -19.44 -3.48 -17.44
C LYS A 6 -18.74 -4.65 -18.16
N THR A 7 -18.90 -5.85 -17.59
CA THR A 7 -18.82 -7.18 -18.20
C THR A 7 -17.65 -7.47 -19.15
N ALA A 8 -16.45 -7.70 -18.61
CA ALA A 8 -15.53 -8.65 -19.23
C ALA A 8 -15.54 -9.93 -18.39
N GLN A 9 -15.88 -11.06 -18.98
CA GLN A 9 -15.75 -12.38 -18.37
C GLN A 9 -14.39 -12.94 -18.76
N VAL A 10 -13.53 -13.17 -17.78
CA VAL A 10 -12.18 -13.70 -17.98
C VAL A 10 -12.16 -15.11 -17.41
N ASN A 11 -11.82 -16.10 -18.21
CA ASN A 11 -11.90 -17.51 -17.84
C ASN A 11 -10.53 -18.18 -17.66
N SER A 12 -9.45 -17.45 -17.94
CA SER A 12 -8.10 -17.96 -17.78
C SER A 12 -7.12 -16.86 -17.31
N GLN A 13 -5.98 -17.27 -16.72
CA GLN A 13 -4.91 -16.35 -16.33
C GLN A 13 -4.37 -15.57 -17.54
N LYS A 14 -4.25 -16.25 -18.72
CA LYS A 14 -3.78 -15.62 -19.96
C LYS A 14 -4.73 -14.51 -20.44
N GLU A 15 -6.04 -14.75 -20.34
CA GLU A 15 -7.06 -13.75 -20.69
C GLU A 15 -7.07 -12.59 -19.70
N LEU A 16 -6.85 -12.86 -18.39
CA LEU A 16 -6.72 -11.82 -17.38
C LEU A 16 -5.50 -10.94 -17.65
N ASP A 17 -4.36 -11.53 -17.94
CA ASP A 17 -3.14 -10.79 -18.25
C ASP A 17 -3.28 -9.95 -19.52
N ALA A 18 -3.94 -10.48 -20.55
CA ALA A 18 -4.25 -9.75 -21.77
C ALA A 18 -5.22 -8.58 -21.51
N TYR A 19 -6.29 -8.82 -20.75
CA TYR A 19 -7.25 -7.79 -20.35
C TYR A 19 -6.61 -6.68 -19.53
N LEU A 20 -5.77 -7.04 -18.54
CA LEU A 20 -5.05 -6.07 -17.72
C LEU A 20 -4.02 -5.30 -18.54
N ALA A 21 -3.32 -5.95 -19.47
CA ALA A 21 -2.36 -5.31 -20.38
C ALA A 21 -3.05 -4.33 -21.34
N GLU A 22 -4.20 -4.71 -21.90
CA GLU A 22 -4.99 -3.85 -22.76
C GLU A 22 -5.52 -2.63 -22.01
N ARG A 23 -6.11 -2.84 -20.82
CA ARG A 23 -6.63 -1.76 -20.00
C ARG A 23 -5.53 -0.83 -19.49
N TRP A 24 -4.37 -1.39 -19.16
CA TRP A 24 -3.19 -0.64 -18.78
C TRP A 24 -2.63 0.19 -19.94
N SER A 25 -2.70 -0.32 -21.18
CA SER A 25 -2.33 0.43 -22.39
C SER A 25 -3.31 1.56 -22.70
N LEU A 26 -4.62 1.33 -22.52
CA LEU A 26 -5.67 2.32 -22.72
C LEU A 26 -5.63 3.44 -21.67
N GLU A 27 -5.26 3.13 -20.43
CA GLU A 27 -5.04 4.15 -19.40
C GLU A 27 -3.73 4.92 -19.63
N LYS A 28 -2.70 4.29 -20.22
CA LYS A 28 -1.46 4.98 -20.63
C LYS A 28 -1.71 6.08 -21.66
N GLU A 29 -2.61 5.88 -22.59
CA GLU A 29 -2.93 6.88 -23.62
C GLU A 29 -3.66 8.10 -23.05
N LYS A 30 -4.27 7.99 -21.86
CA LYS A 30 -5.11 9.05 -21.27
C LYS A 30 -4.43 9.90 -20.21
N THR A 31 -3.33 9.46 -19.59
CA THR A 31 -2.87 10.11 -18.35
C THR A 31 -1.35 10.13 -18.11
N PHE A 32 -0.51 9.54 -18.96
CA PHE A 32 0.93 9.47 -18.66
C PHE A 32 1.79 10.24 -19.66
N VAL A 33 2.47 11.26 -19.13
CA VAL A 33 3.73 11.74 -19.69
C VAL A 33 4.66 10.53 -19.85
N THR A 34 5.16 10.28 -21.06
CA THR A 34 6.10 9.20 -21.32
C THR A 34 7.37 9.44 -20.49
N ILE A 35 7.43 8.85 -19.33
CA ILE A 35 8.70 8.73 -18.59
C ILE A 35 9.52 7.74 -19.39
N GLY A 36 10.63 8.20 -19.95
CA GLY A 36 11.53 7.38 -20.76
C GLY A 36 11.88 6.07 -20.04
N ARG A 37 12.18 5.01 -20.82
CA ARG A 37 12.55 3.69 -20.29
C ARG A 37 13.56 3.86 -19.17
N VAL A 38 13.13 3.58 -17.93
CA VAL A 38 14.02 3.47 -16.79
C VAL A 38 14.92 2.26 -17.04
N LYS A 39 16.23 2.47 -17.13
CA LYS A 39 17.18 1.36 -17.09
C LYS A 39 16.96 0.64 -15.78
N THR A 40 16.65 -0.65 -15.83
CA THR A 40 16.61 -1.51 -14.63
C THR A 40 17.95 -1.39 -13.92
N GLN A 41 17.97 -0.76 -12.78
CA GLN A 41 19.14 -0.72 -11.91
C GLN A 41 19.14 -2.03 -11.11
N ASN A 42 20.23 -2.78 -11.14
CA ASN A 42 20.37 -3.95 -10.27
C ASN A 42 20.59 -3.44 -8.84
N TYR A 43 19.60 -3.63 -8.00
CA TYR A 43 19.65 -3.27 -6.59
C TYR A 43 20.33 -4.40 -5.82
N THR A 44 21.57 -4.17 -5.40
CA THR A 44 22.36 -5.06 -4.52
C THR A 44 22.39 -4.50 -3.10
N ASP A 45 22.74 -5.34 -2.11
CA ASP A 45 22.86 -4.90 -0.71
C ASP A 45 23.82 -3.70 -0.58
N GLY A 46 23.40 -2.69 0.18
CA GLY A 46 24.10 -1.41 0.31
C GLY A 46 23.77 -0.38 -0.78
N VAL A 47 22.84 -0.71 -1.69
CA VAL A 47 22.30 0.18 -2.73
C VAL A 47 20.89 0.64 -2.32
N ASN A 48 20.31 1.54 -3.08
CA ASN A 48 18.99 2.10 -2.76
C ASN A 48 17.87 1.07 -2.86
N SER A 49 16.96 1.12 -1.91
CA SER A 49 15.75 0.31 -1.90
C SER A 49 14.89 0.55 -3.15
N PRO A 50 14.37 -0.51 -3.79
CA PRO A 50 13.41 -0.37 -4.88
C PRO A 50 12.08 0.23 -4.40
N VAL A 51 11.76 0.12 -3.11
CA VAL A 51 10.48 0.57 -2.56
C VAL A 51 10.48 2.06 -2.24
N ASN A 52 11.54 2.58 -1.61
CA ASN A 52 11.57 3.96 -1.12
C ASN A 52 12.78 4.80 -1.60
N GLY A 53 13.70 4.20 -2.35
CA GLY A 53 14.90 4.87 -2.87
C GLY A 53 15.97 5.18 -1.82
N MET A 54 15.76 4.83 -0.55
CA MET A 54 16.74 5.03 0.52
C MET A 54 17.81 3.93 0.49
N VAL A 55 18.97 4.22 1.05
CA VAL A 55 20.03 3.19 1.19
C VAL A 55 19.53 2.09 2.12
N MET A 56 19.55 0.86 1.63
CA MET A 56 19.09 -0.29 2.42
C MET A 56 20.08 -0.58 3.55
N PRO A 57 19.59 -0.80 4.78
CA PRO A 57 20.43 -1.25 5.87
C PRO A 57 21.14 -2.57 5.51
N SER A 58 22.42 -2.69 5.87
CA SER A 58 23.13 -3.97 5.73
C SER A 58 22.49 -5.03 6.64
N GLY A 59 22.36 -6.27 6.15
CA GLY A 59 21.89 -7.39 6.95
C GLY A 59 20.37 -7.53 7.10
N VAL A 60 19.56 -6.87 6.28
CA VAL A 60 18.12 -7.16 6.18
C VAL A 60 17.92 -8.59 5.71
N SER A 61 17.55 -9.48 6.66
CA SER A 61 17.54 -10.94 6.43
C SER A 61 16.27 -11.45 5.75
N ASN A 62 15.14 -10.79 5.94
CA ASN A 62 13.84 -11.25 5.44
C ASN A 62 13.29 -10.25 4.42
N LYS A 63 13.85 -10.24 3.22
CA LYS A 63 13.44 -9.36 2.12
C LYS A 63 12.10 -9.80 1.52
N ILE A 64 11.04 -9.76 2.33
CA ILE A 64 9.69 -10.02 1.89
C ILE A 64 8.90 -8.73 1.96
N VAL A 65 8.32 -8.35 0.81
CA VAL A 65 7.33 -7.28 0.77
C VAL A 65 6.02 -7.79 1.34
N ILE A 66 5.54 -7.17 2.40
CA ILE A 66 4.16 -7.30 2.83
C ILE A 66 3.44 -5.96 2.68
N GLY A 67 2.23 -6.00 2.13
CA GLY A 67 1.36 -4.84 2.03
C GLY A 67 0.17 -4.99 2.96
N ILE A 68 0.07 -4.12 3.96
CA ILE A 68 -0.97 -4.22 4.98
C ILE A 68 -2.08 -3.22 4.71
N LYS A 69 -3.31 -3.74 4.58
CA LYS A 69 -4.49 -2.91 4.37
C LYS A 69 -4.92 -2.21 5.65
N ASN A 70 -4.75 -0.89 5.71
CA ASN A 70 -5.11 -0.07 6.88
C ASN A 70 -6.39 0.70 6.68
N ASP A 71 -7.14 0.81 7.77
CA ASP A 71 -8.32 1.64 7.87
C ASP A 71 -7.97 3.13 7.88
N ASN A 72 -8.73 3.93 7.15
CA ASN A 72 -8.65 5.38 7.20
C ASN A 72 -9.99 6.05 7.58
N ASN A 73 -10.92 5.27 8.12
CA ASN A 73 -12.14 5.84 8.70
C ASN A 73 -11.79 6.75 9.90
N VAL A 74 -12.58 7.79 10.13
CA VAL A 74 -12.36 8.73 11.24
C VAL A 74 -12.27 8.02 12.60
N ARG A 75 -12.98 6.90 12.79
CA ARG A 75 -12.92 6.10 14.04
C ARG A 75 -11.66 5.25 14.17
N ALA A 76 -10.91 5.09 13.09
CA ALA A 76 -9.64 4.38 13.07
C ALA A 76 -8.44 5.30 13.32
N ARG A 77 -8.66 6.60 13.35
CA ARG A 77 -7.61 7.61 13.52
C ARG A 77 -7.39 7.94 15.00
N PRO A 78 -6.16 8.27 15.40
CA PRO A 78 -4.91 8.13 14.64
C PRO A 78 -4.57 6.65 14.41
N GLN A 79 -3.99 6.32 13.26
CA GLN A 79 -3.45 5.00 12.98
C GLN A 79 -2.09 4.83 13.66
N SER A 80 -1.67 3.58 13.83
CA SER A 80 -0.35 3.24 14.38
C SER A 80 0.48 2.51 13.33
N GLY A 81 1.75 2.85 13.24
CA GLY A 81 2.73 2.16 12.40
C GLY A 81 2.87 2.62 10.94
N PRO A 82 1.97 3.40 10.30
CA PRO A 82 2.20 3.88 8.93
C PRO A 82 3.50 4.68 8.76
N GLN A 83 3.93 5.39 9.78
CA GLN A 83 5.19 6.15 9.79
C GLN A 83 6.44 5.27 9.69
N ASN A 84 6.32 3.98 9.98
CA ASN A 84 7.40 3.00 9.88
C ASN A 84 7.37 2.23 8.54
N ALA A 85 6.35 2.47 7.70
CA ALA A 85 6.27 1.82 6.40
C ALA A 85 7.29 2.40 5.42
N ASP A 86 7.83 1.56 4.55
CA ASP A 86 8.77 1.96 3.48
C ASP A 86 8.06 2.74 2.37
N ALA A 87 6.77 2.43 2.13
CA ALA A 87 5.88 3.21 1.26
C ALA A 87 4.43 3.10 1.75
N VAL A 88 3.63 4.11 1.41
CA VAL A 88 2.19 4.13 1.73
C VAL A 88 1.41 4.50 0.47
N PHE A 89 0.52 3.62 0.05
CA PHE A 89 -0.45 3.88 -1.00
C PHE A 89 -1.78 4.27 -0.38
N GLU A 90 -2.31 5.43 -0.75
CA GLU A 90 -3.67 5.82 -0.40
C GLU A 90 -4.60 5.53 -1.58
N VAL A 91 -5.60 4.70 -1.38
CA VAL A 91 -6.50 4.23 -2.42
C VAL A 91 -7.95 4.55 -2.06
N LEU A 92 -8.72 5.00 -3.06
CA LEU A 92 -10.16 5.19 -2.93
C LEU A 92 -10.86 3.85 -2.74
N VAL A 93 -11.81 3.81 -1.82
CA VAL A 93 -12.68 2.66 -1.56
C VAL A 93 -14.14 3.08 -1.58
N GLU A 94 -15.04 2.19 -1.17
CA GLU A 94 -16.48 2.48 -1.12
C GLU A 94 -16.82 3.67 -0.21
N GLY A 95 -17.94 4.33 -0.49
CA GLY A 95 -18.45 5.44 0.31
C GLY A 95 -17.64 6.72 0.21
N GLY A 96 -16.80 6.87 -0.84
CA GLY A 96 -15.95 8.04 -1.04
C GLY A 96 -14.80 8.18 -0.04
N MET A 97 -14.55 7.14 0.76
CA MET A 97 -13.45 7.06 1.72
C MET A 97 -12.17 6.53 1.07
N THR A 98 -11.04 6.72 1.74
CA THR A 98 -9.78 6.07 1.37
C THR A 98 -9.38 5.01 2.39
N ARG A 99 -8.50 4.11 1.97
CA ARG A 99 -7.71 3.21 2.83
C ARG A 99 -6.26 3.28 2.43
N PHE A 100 -5.38 2.87 3.34
CA PHE A 100 -3.97 2.74 3.03
C PHE A 100 -3.60 1.28 2.73
N ILE A 101 -2.59 1.13 1.88
CA ILE A 101 -1.79 -0.09 1.77
C ILE A 101 -0.39 0.32 2.20
N ASN A 102 0.03 -0.13 3.37
CA ASN A 102 1.34 0.19 3.94
C ASN A 102 2.32 -0.92 3.57
N ILE A 103 3.37 -0.57 2.88
CA ILE A 103 4.38 -1.50 2.38
C ILE A 103 5.53 -1.57 3.39
N PHE A 104 5.87 -2.79 3.80
CA PHE A 104 7.01 -3.10 4.64
C PHE A 104 7.93 -4.07 3.89
N TYR A 105 9.12 -3.63 3.59
CA TYR A 105 10.17 -4.38 2.92
C TYR A 105 11.43 -4.46 3.78
N GLU A 106 12.10 -3.31 3.99
CA GLU A 106 13.26 -3.21 4.87
C GLU A 106 12.88 -3.01 6.33
N SER A 107 11.81 -2.24 6.56
CA SER A 107 11.35 -1.85 7.87
C SER A 107 10.38 -2.85 8.48
N ASP A 108 10.22 -2.78 9.81
CA ASP A 108 9.25 -3.54 10.58
C ASP A 108 8.68 -2.70 11.73
N THR A 109 7.52 -3.11 12.22
CA THR A 109 6.92 -2.60 13.44
C THR A 109 6.13 -3.68 14.16
N THR A 110 6.17 -3.69 15.47
CA THR A 110 5.42 -4.64 16.30
C THR A 110 3.96 -4.23 16.50
N TYR A 111 3.61 -2.99 16.09
CA TYR A 111 2.30 -2.41 16.38
C TYR A 111 1.76 -1.63 15.18
N HIS A 112 1.11 -2.34 14.26
CA HIS A 112 0.58 -1.77 13.04
C HIS A 112 -0.94 -1.96 12.93
N GLY A 113 -1.68 -0.88 12.72
CA GLY A 113 -3.14 -0.96 12.55
C GLY A 113 -3.86 0.39 12.64
N PRO A 114 -5.20 0.36 12.60
CA PRO A 114 -6.09 -0.79 12.49
C PRO A 114 -6.10 -1.40 11.09
N ILE A 115 -6.07 -2.74 11.03
CA ILE A 115 -6.11 -3.50 9.78
C ILE A 115 -7.54 -3.68 9.31
N ARG A 116 -7.76 -3.63 7.98
CA ARG A 116 -9.09 -3.73 7.37
C ARG A 116 -9.12 -4.68 6.17
N SER A 117 -10.33 -4.85 5.67
CA SER A 117 -10.62 -5.78 4.58
C SER A 117 -9.96 -5.37 3.27
N ALA A 118 -9.52 -6.38 2.52
CA ALA A 118 -9.01 -6.25 1.17
C ALA A 118 -10.04 -5.64 0.20
N ARG A 119 -9.54 -5.08 -0.89
CA ARG A 119 -10.32 -4.50 -1.98
C ARG A 119 -9.75 -4.94 -3.33
N PRO A 120 -10.55 -4.93 -4.41
CA PRO A 120 -10.10 -5.36 -5.74
C PRO A 120 -8.88 -4.62 -6.29
N THR A 121 -8.62 -3.40 -5.81
CA THR A 121 -7.45 -2.59 -6.18
C THR A 121 -6.14 -3.04 -5.54
N ASP A 122 -6.18 -3.82 -4.45
CA ASP A 122 -4.98 -4.16 -3.67
C ASP A 122 -3.96 -4.99 -4.46
N PRO A 123 -4.36 -5.98 -5.27
CA PRO A 123 -3.44 -6.73 -6.11
C PRO A 123 -2.68 -5.86 -7.13
N THR A 124 -3.31 -4.79 -7.62
CA THR A 124 -2.67 -3.87 -8.57
C THR A 124 -1.41 -3.21 -7.96
N VAL A 125 -1.46 -2.94 -6.66
CA VAL A 125 -0.31 -2.40 -5.91
C VAL A 125 0.71 -3.49 -5.60
N LEU A 126 0.27 -4.70 -5.22
CA LEU A 126 1.17 -5.71 -4.67
C LEU A 126 1.85 -6.60 -5.72
N ARG A 127 1.23 -6.83 -6.89
CA ARG A 127 1.84 -7.65 -7.96
C ARG A 127 3.19 -7.10 -8.44
N PRO A 128 3.33 -5.80 -8.77
CA PRO A 128 4.62 -5.25 -9.18
C PRO A 128 5.70 -5.35 -8.10
N LEU A 129 5.27 -5.40 -6.83
CA LEU A 129 6.17 -5.53 -5.69
C LEU A 129 6.47 -7.00 -5.34
N ASP A 130 5.92 -7.96 -6.06
CA ASP A 130 5.98 -9.39 -5.71
C ASP A 130 5.56 -9.66 -4.26
N GLY A 131 4.61 -8.86 -3.76
CA GLY A 131 4.28 -8.74 -2.34
C GLY A 131 3.19 -9.70 -1.87
N VAL A 132 3.10 -9.86 -0.55
CA VAL A 132 2.03 -10.58 0.15
C VAL A 132 1.03 -9.59 0.73
N LEU A 133 -0.26 -9.77 0.44
CA LEU A 133 -1.32 -8.94 1.02
C LEU A 133 -1.67 -9.41 2.43
N VAL A 134 -1.76 -8.45 3.36
CA VAL A 134 -2.25 -8.66 4.73
C VAL A 134 -3.53 -7.87 4.92
N ALA A 135 -4.63 -8.56 5.25
CA ALA A 135 -5.95 -7.93 5.39
C ALA A 135 -6.83 -8.64 6.43
N SER A 136 -7.80 -7.92 6.97
CA SER A 136 -8.84 -8.47 7.84
C SER A 136 -10.00 -9.02 6.99
N GLY A 137 -9.75 -10.09 6.23
CA GLY A 137 -10.74 -10.66 5.33
C GLY A 137 -11.09 -9.77 4.13
N ALA A 138 -12.22 -10.07 3.50
CA ALA A 138 -12.83 -9.32 2.39
C ALA A 138 -14.31 -9.67 2.26
N THR A 139 -15.04 -8.96 1.39
CA THR A 139 -16.43 -9.30 1.02
C THR A 139 -16.47 -10.25 -0.18
N GLY A 140 -17.46 -11.15 -0.19
CA GLY A 140 -17.65 -12.12 -1.28
C GLY A 140 -16.45 -13.06 -1.45
N GLY A 141 -16.22 -13.58 -2.63
CA GLY A 141 -15.11 -14.47 -2.98
C GLY A 141 -13.75 -13.80 -3.23
N LEU A 142 -13.56 -12.55 -2.84
CA LEU A 142 -12.42 -11.73 -3.25
C LEU A 142 -11.05 -12.29 -2.81
N ILE A 143 -10.95 -12.94 -1.64
CA ILE A 143 -9.64 -13.50 -1.20
C ILE A 143 -9.15 -14.61 -2.14
N PRO A 144 -9.97 -15.64 -2.49
CA PRO A 144 -9.59 -16.59 -3.53
C PRO A 144 -9.21 -15.92 -4.85
N GLU A 145 -9.96 -14.94 -5.31
CA GLU A 145 -9.68 -14.21 -6.56
C GLU A 145 -8.30 -13.53 -6.53
N ILE A 146 -7.95 -12.90 -5.39
CA ILE A 146 -6.63 -12.28 -5.20
C ILE A 146 -5.50 -13.32 -5.25
N ILE A 147 -5.73 -14.49 -4.66
CA ILE A 147 -4.75 -15.57 -4.67
C ILE A 147 -4.58 -16.14 -6.08
N ASP A 148 -5.68 -16.34 -6.81
CA ASP A 148 -5.68 -16.88 -8.17
C ASP A 148 -4.93 -15.99 -9.17
N ILE A 149 -4.91 -14.67 -8.96
CA ILE A 149 -4.09 -13.75 -9.75
C ILE A 149 -2.64 -13.62 -9.27
N GLY A 150 -2.21 -14.49 -8.37
CA GLY A 150 -0.82 -14.64 -7.95
C GLY A 150 -0.37 -13.77 -6.78
N VAL A 151 -1.29 -13.17 -6.02
CA VAL A 151 -0.96 -12.41 -4.80
C VAL A 151 -1.31 -13.24 -3.57
N PRO A 152 -0.31 -13.76 -2.82
CA PRO A 152 -0.57 -14.48 -1.58
C PRO A 152 -1.27 -13.57 -0.56
N VAL A 153 -2.18 -14.15 0.24
CA VAL A 153 -2.95 -13.39 1.24
C VAL A 153 -2.84 -14.00 2.63
N ILE A 154 -2.56 -13.15 3.62
CA ILE A 154 -2.64 -13.47 5.05
C ILE A 154 -3.84 -12.74 5.65
N THR A 155 -4.74 -13.49 6.28
CA THR A 155 -5.91 -12.96 6.96
C THR A 155 -5.80 -13.02 8.47
N ASP A 156 -6.67 -12.30 9.20
CA ASP A 156 -6.67 -12.09 10.65
C ASP A 156 -6.99 -13.32 11.54
N ARG A 157 -6.94 -14.52 10.99
CA ARG A 157 -7.16 -15.78 11.74
C ARG A 157 -5.89 -16.39 12.32
N ARG A 158 -4.84 -15.62 12.53
CA ARG A 158 -3.52 -16.09 12.93
C ARG A 158 -3.06 -15.43 14.22
N PRO A 159 -2.18 -16.06 14.99
CA PRO A 159 -1.71 -15.48 16.26
C PRO A 159 -0.86 -14.23 16.10
N GLU A 160 -0.42 -13.91 14.87
CA GLU A 160 0.32 -12.69 14.55
C GLU A 160 -0.55 -11.42 14.62
N PHE A 161 -1.87 -11.61 14.59
CA PHE A 161 -2.85 -10.53 14.76
C PHE A 161 -3.35 -10.48 16.20
N PHE A 162 -3.59 -9.29 16.69
CA PHE A 162 -4.17 -9.06 18.01
C PHE A 162 -5.16 -7.90 17.99
N ARG A 163 -6.06 -7.89 18.97
CA ARG A 163 -7.01 -6.77 19.12
C ARG A 163 -6.66 -5.96 20.36
N ILE A 164 -6.70 -4.64 20.21
CA ILE A 164 -6.49 -3.72 21.32
C ILE A 164 -7.82 -3.39 21.99
N SER A 165 -7.80 -3.23 23.33
CA SER A 165 -8.99 -2.93 24.14
C SER A 165 -9.37 -1.46 24.12
N SER A 166 -8.42 -0.56 23.84
CA SER A 166 -8.63 0.89 23.79
C SER A 166 -9.52 1.36 22.63
N ARG A 167 -9.83 0.46 21.69
CA ARG A 167 -10.71 0.72 20.55
C ARG A 167 -11.76 -0.36 20.39
N LYS A 168 -12.92 0.01 19.83
CA LYS A 168 -13.99 -0.93 19.49
C LYS A 168 -13.77 -1.56 18.11
N ALA A 169 -14.18 -2.83 17.97
CA ALA A 169 -14.27 -3.45 16.66
C ALA A 169 -15.18 -2.62 15.74
N PRO A 170 -14.91 -2.54 14.45
CA PRO A 170 -13.87 -3.22 13.69
C PRO A 170 -12.54 -2.44 13.58
N HIS A 171 -12.34 -1.37 14.35
CA HIS A 171 -11.21 -0.44 14.26
C HIS A 171 -10.10 -0.75 15.28
N ASN A 172 -9.94 -2.02 15.66
CA ASN A 172 -9.05 -2.43 16.75
C ASN A 172 -8.18 -3.65 16.44
N LEU A 173 -8.08 -4.08 15.18
CA LEU A 173 -7.22 -5.18 14.77
C LEU A 173 -5.83 -4.66 14.39
N TYR A 174 -4.81 -5.24 14.99
CA TYR A 174 -3.40 -4.87 14.83
C TYR A 174 -2.54 -6.10 14.54
N ALA A 175 -1.33 -5.89 14.05
CA ALA A 175 -0.37 -6.96 13.84
C ALA A 175 1.08 -6.49 14.02
N ASP A 176 1.95 -7.49 14.18
CA ASP A 176 3.39 -7.39 14.17
C ASP A 176 3.91 -7.75 12.77
N THR A 177 4.52 -6.80 12.08
CA THR A 177 4.94 -6.98 10.68
C THR A 177 6.07 -7.99 10.53
N TYR A 178 6.99 -8.04 11.49
CA TYR A 178 8.08 -9.01 11.50
C TYR A 178 7.54 -10.46 11.63
N LYS A 179 6.57 -10.68 12.51
CA LYS A 179 5.91 -11.99 12.65
C LYS A 179 5.13 -12.36 11.39
N LEU A 180 4.49 -11.38 10.74
CA LEU A 180 3.79 -11.61 9.47
C LEU A 180 4.74 -12.02 8.34
N LYS A 181 5.93 -11.42 8.23
CA LYS A 181 6.95 -11.84 7.27
C LYS A 181 7.41 -13.28 7.54
N LYS A 182 7.68 -13.62 8.81
CA LYS A 182 8.00 -15.01 9.19
C LYS A 182 6.87 -15.98 8.86
N LEU A 183 5.63 -15.61 9.10
CA LEU A 183 4.46 -16.41 8.74
C LEU A 183 4.38 -16.61 7.22
N ALA A 184 4.62 -15.60 6.41
CA ALA A 184 4.65 -15.71 4.95
C ALA A 184 5.67 -16.78 4.50
N ILE A 185 6.88 -16.75 5.07
CA ILE A 185 7.93 -17.73 4.80
C ILE A 185 7.49 -19.15 5.24
N SER A 186 6.97 -19.29 6.45
CA SER A 186 6.53 -20.59 6.99
C SER A 186 5.38 -21.22 6.21
N LYS A 187 4.57 -20.38 5.53
CA LYS A 187 3.49 -20.83 4.63
C LYS A 187 4.01 -21.21 3.24
N GLY A 188 5.29 -21.01 2.96
CA GLY A 188 5.86 -21.22 1.62
C GLY A 188 5.41 -20.20 0.59
N TYR A 189 4.82 -19.07 0.99
CA TYR A 189 4.39 -18.04 0.05
C TYR A 189 5.58 -17.42 -0.69
N LYS A 190 6.56 -16.94 0.07
CA LYS A 190 7.82 -16.37 -0.44
C LYS A 190 8.94 -16.64 0.56
N LYS A 191 10.15 -16.90 0.06
CA LYS A 191 11.39 -16.82 0.87
C LYS A 191 12.00 -15.43 0.78
N SER A 192 11.82 -14.80 -0.37
CA SER A 192 12.16 -13.41 -0.65
C SER A 192 11.24 -12.89 -1.74
N THR A 193 11.14 -11.59 -1.89
CA THR A 193 10.45 -10.92 -2.98
C THR A 193 11.46 -10.15 -3.83
N ASN A 194 11.11 -9.90 -5.09
CA ASN A 194 11.93 -9.10 -6.00
C ASN A 194 11.08 -7.92 -6.51
N PRO A 195 10.86 -6.89 -5.69
CA PRO A 195 10.02 -5.78 -6.05
C PRO A 195 10.63 -5.00 -7.22
N GLN A 196 9.78 -4.63 -8.18
CA GLN A 196 10.17 -3.64 -9.17
C GLN A 196 10.29 -2.27 -8.51
N PRO A 197 11.23 -1.42 -8.95
CA PRO A 197 11.33 -0.07 -8.43
C PRO A 197 10.01 0.69 -8.60
N LEU A 198 9.50 1.27 -7.50
CA LEU A 198 8.27 2.07 -7.56
C LEU A 198 8.45 3.33 -8.40
N PHE A 199 9.65 3.90 -8.39
CA PHE A 199 10.01 5.09 -9.16
C PHE A 199 11.45 4.96 -9.69
N PRO A 200 11.83 5.75 -10.71
CA PRO A 200 13.22 5.87 -11.13
C PRO A 200 13.99 6.70 -10.08
N TRP A 201 14.44 6.03 -9.03
CA TRP A 201 15.21 6.66 -7.97
C TRP A 201 16.51 7.25 -8.51
N GLY A 202 16.87 8.47 -8.09
CA GLY A 202 18.07 9.16 -8.51
C GLY A 202 17.95 10.68 -8.33
N ASN A 203 18.88 11.41 -8.96
CA ASN A 203 18.86 12.87 -9.00
C ASN A 203 18.32 13.33 -10.36
N PRO A 204 17.01 13.58 -10.49
CA PRO A 204 16.47 14.08 -11.75
C PRO A 204 16.92 15.54 -11.98
N ASN A 205 17.06 15.93 -13.25
CA ASN A 205 17.13 17.35 -13.58
C ASN A 205 15.75 17.97 -13.39
N THR A 206 15.62 18.87 -12.42
CA THR A 206 14.36 19.52 -12.03
C THR A 206 14.21 20.96 -12.52
N ASP A 207 15.17 21.46 -13.33
CA ASP A 207 15.20 22.88 -13.73
C ASP A 207 13.94 23.35 -14.46
N SER A 208 13.27 22.44 -15.16
CA SER A 208 12.02 22.71 -15.90
C SER A 208 10.75 22.30 -15.13
N TRP A 209 10.87 21.81 -13.89
CA TRP A 209 9.72 21.31 -13.15
C TRP A 209 8.92 22.46 -12.53
N ALA A 210 7.59 22.31 -12.54
CA ALA A 210 6.71 23.24 -11.85
C ALA A 210 6.94 23.16 -10.32
N ASN A 211 6.74 24.31 -9.65
CA ASN A 211 6.84 24.35 -8.19
C ASN A 211 5.71 23.53 -7.55
N GLY A 212 6.07 22.42 -6.93
CA GLY A 212 5.16 21.51 -6.22
C GLY A 212 4.93 21.85 -4.75
N LYS A 213 5.01 23.11 -4.34
CA LYS A 213 4.89 23.53 -2.94
C LYS A 213 3.60 23.02 -2.26
N ASN A 214 2.50 22.99 -3.01
CA ASN A 214 1.22 22.44 -2.55
C ASN A 214 0.68 21.46 -3.59
N ILE A 215 0.41 20.24 -3.19
CA ILE A 215 -0.14 19.17 -4.03
C ILE A 215 -1.43 18.69 -3.39
N THR A 216 -2.58 18.91 -4.04
CA THR A 216 -3.88 18.46 -3.55
C THR A 216 -4.42 17.32 -4.40
N LEU A 217 -4.75 16.21 -3.78
CA LEU A 217 -5.39 15.04 -4.36
C LEU A 217 -6.83 14.96 -3.86
N LYS A 218 -7.80 15.12 -4.77
CA LYS A 218 -9.20 14.97 -4.47
C LYS A 218 -9.64 13.56 -4.87
N PHE A 219 -9.82 12.68 -3.90
CA PHE A 219 -10.24 11.28 -4.13
C PHE A 219 -11.74 11.19 -4.44
N SER A 220 -12.54 12.03 -3.79
CA SER A 220 -13.99 12.09 -3.98
C SER A 220 -14.51 13.48 -3.62
N SER A 221 -15.84 13.68 -3.66
CA SER A 221 -16.47 14.88 -3.08
C SER A 221 -16.31 14.95 -1.56
N GLN A 222 -15.97 13.83 -0.90
CA GLN A 222 -15.91 13.71 0.56
C GLN A 222 -14.49 13.66 1.10
N THR A 223 -13.51 13.21 0.31
CA THR A 223 -12.15 12.96 0.79
C THR A 223 -11.13 13.62 -0.11
N SER A 224 -10.25 14.41 0.50
CA SER A 224 -9.09 14.99 -0.14
C SER A 224 -7.87 14.96 0.77
N THR A 225 -6.70 14.98 0.15
CA THR A 225 -5.40 15.02 0.83
C THR A 225 -4.55 16.11 0.20
N THR A 226 -3.93 16.93 1.04
CA THR A 226 -2.99 17.97 0.60
C THR A 226 -1.62 17.71 1.19
N TRP A 227 -0.60 17.80 0.35
CA TRP A 227 0.80 17.76 0.72
C TRP A 227 1.39 19.14 0.58
N THR A 228 1.90 19.73 1.67
CA THR A 228 2.48 21.06 1.70
C THR A 228 3.96 20.97 2.07
N TRP A 229 4.82 21.52 1.22
CA TRP A 229 6.25 21.63 1.51
C TRP A 229 6.51 22.69 2.57
N ASN A 230 7.18 22.33 3.66
CA ASN A 230 7.49 23.23 4.78
C ASN A 230 8.93 23.76 4.79
N GLY A 231 9.69 23.50 3.72
CA GLY A 231 11.11 23.84 3.60
C GLY A 231 12.04 22.64 3.74
N SER A 232 11.58 21.54 4.35
CA SER A 232 12.40 20.31 4.55
C SER A 232 11.69 19.03 4.16
N LYS A 233 10.37 18.99 4.26
CA LYS A 233 9.54 17.81 3.95
C LYS A 233 8.12 18.21 3.60
N TYR A 234 7.42 17.31 2.94
CA TYR A 234 5.99 17.45 2.72
C TYR A 234 5.20 17.05 3.96
N ILE A 235 4.33 17.96 4.37
CA ILE A 235 3.36 17.73 5.44
C ILE A 235 2.04 17.31 4.80
N ARG A 236 1.58 16.12 5.14
CA ARG A 236 0.29 15.61 4.68
C ARG A 236 -0.81 16.05 5.61
N THR A 237 -1.82 16.73 5.08
CA THR A 237 -3.11 16.99 5.73
C THR A 237 -4.22 16.28 4.98
N TYR A 238 -5.33 16.01 5.66
CA TYR A 238 -6.49 15.36 5.04
C TYR A 238 -7.78 16.09 5.40
N TYR A 239 -8.78 15.92 4.55
CA TYR A 239 -10.16 16.32 4.82
C TYR A 239 -11.10 15.15 4.52
N ASP A 240 -12.07 14.93 5.40
CA ASP A 240 -13.09 13.90 5.32
C ASP A 240 -14.45 14.52 5.66
N ALA A 241 -15.22 14.86 4.64
CA ALA A 241 -16.52 15.53 4.80
C ALA A 241 -17.58 14.63 5.45
N TYR A 242 -17.45 13.29 5.31
CA TYR A 242 -18.43 12.34 5.87
C TYR A 242 -18.59 12.48 7.39
N LYS A 243 -17.55 12.88 8.08
CA LYS A 243 -17.57 13.13 9.54
C LYS A 243 -17.18 14.55 9.91
N GLY A 244 -17.04 15.45 8.93
CA GLY A 244 -16.56 16.80 9.16
C GLY A 244 -15.16 16.83 9.77
N SER A 245 -14.35 15.80 9.50
CA SER A 245 -13.02 15.65 10.12
C SER A 245 -11.92 16.09 9.19
N SER A 246 -11.01 16.89 9.72
CA SER A 246 -9.76 17.24 9.09
C SER A 246 -8.61 17.00 10.06
N GLY A 247 -7.41 16.86 9.57
CA GLY A 247 -6.26 16.67 10.43
C GLY A 247 -4.95 16.50 9.68
N ASN A 248 -3.90 16.33 10.46
CA ASN A 248 -2.56 16.09 9.97
C ASN A 248 -2.17 14.62 10.17
N SER A 249 -1.71 13.95 9.12
CA SER A 249 -1.30 12.55 9.18
C SER A 249 -0.02 12.32 10.01
N HIS A 250 0.70 13.38 10.43
CA HIS A 250 1.79 13.25 11.40
C HIS A 250 1.33 12.83 12.79
N ASN A 251 0.01 12.80 13.05
CA ASN A 251 -0.57 12.26 14.27
C ASN A 251 -0.68 10.73 14.25
N TRP A 252 -0.05 10.04 13.30
CA TRP A 252 0.12 8.60 13.42
C TRP A 252 0.99 8.28 14.61
N ILE A 253 0.49 7.39 15.45
CA ILE A 253 1.15 7.06 16.72
C ILE A 253 2.02 5.81 16.59
N ASN A 254 3.11 5.77 17.34
CA ASN A 254 3.92 4.57 17.54
C ASN A 254 3.27 3.63 18.58
N GLN A 255 3.90 2.48 18.86
CA GLN A 255 3.36 1.53 19.82
C GLN A 255 3.26 2.05 21.26
N ASN A 256 3.95 3.14 21.58
CA ASN A 256 3.94 3.76 22.91
C ASN A 256 2.92 4.90 23.04
N GLY A 257 2.14 5.14 21.99
CA GLY A 257 1.09 6.16 22.01
C GLY A 257 1.60 7.60 21.87
N SER A 258 2.83 7.79 21.47
CA SER A 258 3.48 9.11 21.29
C SER A 258 3.73 9.47 19.84
#